data_ac34049f54d00e2706fda76b89742afe
#
_entry.id   ac34049f54d00e2706fda76b89742afe
#
_cell.length_a   1.000
_cell.length_b   1.000
_cell.length_c   1.000
_cell.angle_alpha   90.00
_cell.angle_beta   90.00
_cell.angle_gamma   90.00
#
_symmetry.space_group_name_H-M   'P 1'
#
loop_
_entity.id
_entity.type
_entity.pdbx_description
1 polymer ?
#
loop_
_entity_poly.entity_id
_entity_poly.type
_entity_poly.pdbx_seq_one_letter_code
_entity_poly.pdbx_strand_id
1 'polypeptide(L)'
;VLAICVGLQALMTRSEENDGVDCLDVIPGEVRYFGNPLKDASGARLKVPHMGWNEVRQCMDHPLWAGIPDMSRFYFVHSYYVHAQDRSLLAGSVEYGVSADAALARDNLFAVQFHPEKSADVGLRLLKNFLQWNGQC
;
A
#
# COMPACT_ATOMS: atom_id res chain seq x y z
N VAL A 1 7.36 -7.37 -11.23
CA VAL A 1 6.83 -8.07 -10.05
C VAL A 1 5.75 -7.19 -9.40
N LEU A 2 4.62 -7.79 -9.10
CA LEU A 2 3.54 -7.15 -8.35
C LEU A 2 3.38 -7.86 -7.00
N ALA A 3 3.59 -7.13 -5.90
CA ALA A 3 3.39 -7.63 -4.55
C ALA A 3 2.09 -7.05 -3.98
N ILE A 4 1.29 -7.88 -3.32
CA ILE A 4 -0.04 -7.50 -2.85
C ILE A 4 -0.16 -7.77 -1.35
N CYS A 5 -0.61 -6.79 -0.58
CA CYS A 5 -0.95 -6.85 0.84
C CYS A 5 0.23 -7.38 1.69
N VAL A 6 0.16 -8.62 2.18
CA VAL A 6 1.25 -9.23 2.94
C VAL A 6 2.55 -9.30 2.12
N GLY A 7 2.43 -9.42 0.80
CA GLY A 7 3.59 -9.37 -0.10
C GLY A 7 4.33 -8.05 -0.03
N LEU A 8 3.62 -6.93 0.05
CA LEU A 8 4.23 -5.62 0.29
C LEU A 8 4.97 -5.60 1.64
N GLN A 9 4.31 -6.05 2.69
CA GLN A 9 4.87 -6.02 4.04
C GLN A 9 6.13 -6.89 4.16
N ALA A 10 6.15 -8.03 3.47
CA ALA A 10 7.29 -8.93 3.47
C ALA A 10 8.55 -8.34 2.84
N LEU A 11 8.43 -7.30 2.02
CA LEU A 11 9.55 -6.62 1.36
C LEU A 11 10.31 -5.66 2.29
N MET A 12 9.72 -5.29 3.42
CA MET A 12 10.31 -4.31 4.34
C MET A 12 11.47 -4.90 5.12
N THR A 13 12.15 -4.05 5.91
CA THR A 13 13.25 -4.48 6.76
C THR A 13 12.73 -5.29 7.94
N ARG A 14 11.69 -4.78 8.61
CA ARG A 14 11.19 -5.33 9.86
C ARG A 14 9.69 -5.05 10.02
N SER A 15 9.00 -5.98 10.66
CA SER A 15 7.59 -5.85 11.05
C SER A 15 7.44 -5.87 12.57
N GLU A 16 6.50 -5.10 13.10
CA GLU A 16 6.10 -5.16 14.51
C GLU A 16 5.29 -6.41 14.85
N GLU A 17 4.88 -7.17 13.85
CA GLU A 17 4.09 -8.38 14.02
C GLU A 17 4.85 -9.40 14.87
N ASN A 18 4.13 -10.14 15.73
CA ASN A 18 4.70 -11.20 16.60
C ASN A 18 5.90 -10.71 17.44
N ASP A 19 5.80 -9.53 18.06
CA ASP A 19 6.86 -8.91 18.87
C ASP A 19 8.13 -8.58 18.07
N GLY A 20 8.00 -8.45 16.77
CA GLY A 20 9.07 -8.10 15.88
C GLY A 20 9.57 -9.27 15.05
N VAL A 21 9.51 -9.11 13.74
CA VAL A 21 9.96 -10.12 12.77
C VAL A 21 10.80 -9.43 11.72
N ASP A 22 11.98 -9.99 11.43
CA ASP A 22 12.77 -9.54 10.31
C ASP A 22 12.14 -10.02 9.00
N CYS A 23 12.08 -9.13 8.02
CA CYS A 23 11.51 -9.40 6.71
C CYS A 23 12.62 -9.51 5.65
N LEU A 24 12.26 -9.45 4.37
CA LEU A 24 13.20 -9.69 3.27
C LEU A 24 14.18 -8.54 3.02
N ASP A 25 13.89 -7.34 3.52
CA ASP A 25 14.70 -6.13 3.35
C ASP A 25 15.03 -5.81 1.88
N VAL A 26 14.05 -5.97 1.02
CA VAL A 26 14.15 -5.57 -0.39
C VAL A 26 13.95 -4.06 -0.51
N ILE A 27 12.97 -3.50 0.22
CA ILE A 27 12.73 -2.07 0.33
C ILE A 27 12.92 -1.69 1.79
N PRO A 28 13.95 -0.92 2.15
CA PRO A 28 14.16 -0.52 3.54
C PRO A 28 12.96 0.25 4.10
N GLY A 29 12.49 -0.16 5.26
CA GLY A 29 11.35 0.44 5.91
C GLY A 29 10.78 -0.47 6.98
N GLU A 30 9.67 -0.03 7.58
CA GLU A 30 9.06 -0.74 8.70
C GLU A 30 7.59 -1.05 8.43
N VAL A 31 7.13 -2.17 8.98
CA VAL A 31 5.70 -2.51 9.08
C VAL A 31 5.28 -2.22 10.50
N ARG A 32 4.29 -1.35 10.67
CA ARG A 32 3.83 -0.85 11.98
C ARG A 32 2.38 -1.23 12.20
N TYR A 33 2.02 -1.51 13.46
CA TYR A 33 0.63 -1.68 13.84
C TYR A 33 -0.09 -0.32 13.85
N PHE A 34 -1.35 -0.29 13.37
CA PHE A 34 -2.14 0.96 13.39
C PHE A 34 -2.33 1.54 14.78
N GLY A 35 -2.32 0.70 15.80
CA GLY A 35 -2.47 1.14 17.19
C GLY A 35 -3.87 0.91 17.72
N ASN A 36 -4.00 1.13 19.06
CA ASN A 36 -5.26 0.99 19.77
C ASN A 36 -5.25 1.96 20.97
N PRO A 37 -6.09 3.00 20.98
CA PRO A 37 -7.06 3.35 19.96
C PRO A 37 -6.44 4.11 18.77
N LEU A 38 -6.90 3.83 17.57
CA LEU A 38 -6.61 4.63 16.38
C LEU A 38 -7.75 5.64 16.20
N LYS A 39 -7.41 6.90 15.96
CA LYS A 39 -8.39 7.99 15.83
C LYS A 39 -8.15 8.78 14.55
N ASP A 40 -9.23 9.29 13.97
CA ASP A 40 -9.15 10.22 12.84
C ASP A 40 -8.88 11.66 13.33
N ALA A 41 -8.82 12.62 12.38
CA ALA A 41 -8.54 14.02 12.69
C ALA A 41 -9.61 14.66 13.58
N SER A 42 -10.83 14.14 13.60
CA SER A 42 -11.93 14.62 14.45
C SER A 42 -11.90 14.02 15.87
N GLY A 43 -11.03 13.06 16.12
CA GLY A 43 -10.96 12.31 17.36
C GLY A 43 -11.88 11.09 17.41
N ALA A 44 -12.58 10.78 16.32
CA ALA A 44 -13.42 9.59 16.24
C ALA A 44 -12.56 8.33 16.14
N ARG A 45 -12.97 7.29 16.87
CA ARG A 45 -12.24 6.02 16.91
C ARG A 45 -12.40 5.25 15.60
N LEU A 46 -11.29 4.82 15.02
CA LEU A 46 -11.25 3.99 13.83
C LEU A 46 -11.05 2.52 14.20
N LYS A 47 -11.68 1.64 13.42
CA LYS A 47 -11.53 0.20 13.62
C LYS A 47 -10.19 -0.30 13.06
N VAL A 48 -9.60 -1.28 13.74
CA VAL A 48 -8.45 -2.03 13.25
C VAL A 48 -8.87 -3.51 13.22
N PRO A 49 -8.79 -4.20 12.06
CA PRO A 49 -8.12 -3.79 10.82
C PRO A 49 -8.84 -2.69 10.05
N HIS A 50 -8.08 -1.97 9.24
CA HIS A 50 -8.60 -1.11 8.18
C HIS A 50 -9.25 -2.03 7.14
N MET A 51 -10.57 -2.06 7.11
CA MET A 51 -11.33 -2.97 6.24
C MET A 51 -12.39 -2.17 5.49
N GLY A 52 -12.28 -2.17 4.17
CA GLY A 52 -13.22 -1.47 3.30
C GLY A 52 -12.54 -0.65 2.22
N TRP A 53 -13.34 0.19 1.57
CA TRP A 53 -12.90 1.04 0.47
C TRP A 53 -12.30 2.33 1.01
N ASN A 54 -11.16 2.74 0.45
CA ASN A 54 -10.54 4.02 0.77
C ASN A 54 -9.84 4.59 -0.46
N GLU A 55 -9.68 5.90 -0.46
CA GLU A 55 -9.09 6.63 -1.57
C GLU A 55 -7.56 6.57 -1.51
N VAL A 56 -6.95 6.27 -2.67
CA VAL A 56 -5.49 6.24 -2.81
C VAL A 56 -5.04 7.45 -3.60
N ARG A 57 -4.18 8.26 -2.99
CA ARG A 57 -3.55 9.39 -3.66
C ARG A 57 -2.31 8.90 -4.40
N GLN A 58 -2.24 9.15 -5.69
CA GLN A 58 -1.07 8.82 -6.49
C GLN A 58 0.05 9.82 -6.20
N CYS A 59 1.23 9.31 -5.86
CA CYS A 59 2.36 10.12 -5.42
C CYS A 59 3.47 10.22 -6.48
N MET A 60 3.35 9.47 -7.58
CA MET A 60 4.26 9.51 -8.72
C MET A 60 3.53 9.05 -9.96
N ASP A 61 4.03 9.41 -11.13
CA ASP A 61 3.60 8.81 -12.39
C ASP A 61 4.19 7.41 -12.50
N HIS A 62 3.36 6.44 -12.89
CA HIS A 62 3.82 5.08 -13.09
C HIS A 62 2.91 4.37 -14.11
N PRO A 63 3.45 3.48 -14.95
CA PRO A 63 2.63 2.74 -15.92
C PRO A 63 1.46 1.97 -15.32
N LEU A 64 1.57 1.50 -14.06
CA LEU A 64 0.48 0.80 -13.39
C LEU A 64 -0.69 1.69 -13.04
N TRP A 65 -0.48 3.03 -12.93
CA TRP A 65 -1.57 3.99 -12.73
C TRP A 65 -2.28 4.40 -14.03
N ALA A 66 -1.82 3.94 -15.19
CA ALA A 66 -2.37 4.38 -16.48
C ALA A 66 -3.87 4.15 -16.57
N GLY A 67 -4.63 5.22 -16.86
CA GLY A 67 -6.09 5.17 -16.95
C GLY A 67 -6.82 5.07 -15.62
N ILE A 68 -6.12 5.16 -14.49
CA ILE A 68 -6.71 5.16 -13.15
C ILE A 68 -6.71 6.58 -12.62
N PRO A 69 -7.88 7.19 -12.37
CA PRO A 69 -7.94 8.54 -11.80
C PRO A 69 -7.31 8.61 -10.42
N ASP A 70 -6.67 9.74 -10.11
CA ASP A 70 -6.18 10.00 -8.76
C ASP A 70 -7.34 9.96 -7.76
N MET A 71 -7.05 9.56 -6.53
CA MET A 71 -8.04 9.39 -5.46
C MET A 71 -9.10 8.32 -5.76
N SER A 72 -8.81 7.39 -6.66
CA SER A 72 -9.67 6.22 -6.87
C SER A 72 -9.72 5.35 -5.61
N ARG A 73 -10.85 4.69 -5.40
CA ARG A 73 -11.06 3.83 -4.23
C ARG A 73 -10.59 2.41 -4.50
N PHE A 74 -9.81 1.90 -3.57
CA PHE A 74 -9.36 0.51 -3.56
C PHE A 74 -9.79 -0.17 -2.27
N TYR A 75 -9.87 -1.49 -2.29
CA TYR A 75 -10.29 -2.26 -1.13
C TYR A 75 -9.10 -2.64 -0.26
N PHE A 76 -9.19 -2.31 1.04
CA PHE A 76 -8.15 -2.58 2.04
C PHE A 76 -8.68 -3.57 3.08
N VAL A 77 -7.79 -4.45 3.54
CA VAL A 77 -8.02 -5.28 4.72
C VAL A 77 -6.66 -5.57 5.35
N HIS A 78 -6.27 -4.75 6.33
CA HIS A 78 -4.96 -4.88 7.00
C HIS A 78 -4.97 -4.22 8.37
N SER A 79 -4.18 -4.79 9.30
CA SER A 79 -3.99 -4.25 10.65
C SER A 79 -2.65 -3.56 10.81
N TYR A 80 -1.73 -3.78 9.89
CA TYR A 80 -0.40 -3.20 9.88
C TYR A 80 -0.24 -2.38 8.60
N TYR A 81 0.57 -1.33 8.67
CA TYR A 81 0.87 -0.48 7.52
C TYR A 81 2.37 -0.34 7.35
N VAL A 82 2.81 -0.04 6.13
CA VAL A 82 4.22 0.12 5.83
C VAL A 82 4.61 1.58 5.78
N HIS A 83 5.85 1.84 6.12
CA HIS A 83 6.47 3.15 5.97
C HIS A 83 7.87 2.95 5.37
N ALA A 84 8.01 3.24 4.07
CA ALA A 84 9.29 3.11 3.39
C ALA A 84 10.24 4.22 3.83
N GLN A 85 11.49 3.85 4.08
CA GLN A 85 12.52 4.80 4.49
C GLN A 85 12.86 5.78 3.36
N ASP A 86 12.95 5.30 2.13
CA ASP A 86 13.18 6.13 0.95
C ASP A 86 11.84 6.60 0.39
N ARG A 87 11.50 7.86 0.62
CA ARG A 87 10.22 8.43 0.21
C ARG A 87 10.11 8.64 -1.31
N SER A 88 11.20 8.54 -2.05
CA SER A 88 11.16 8.58 -3.51
C SER A 88 10.51 7.34 -4.12
N LEU A 89 10.36 6.27 -3.35
CA LEU A 89 9.71 5.03 -3.78
C LEU A 89 8.20 5.06 -3.58
N LEU A 90 7.66 6.08 -2.92
CA LEU A 90 6.24 6.17 -2.63
C LEU A 90 5.42 6.41 -3.91
N ALA A 91 4.63 5.43 -4.29
CA ALA A 91 3.78 5.52 -5.48
C ALA A 91 2.33 5.88 -5.15
N GLY A 92 1.87 5.57 -3.97
CA GLY A 92 0.53 5.94 -3.52
C GLY A 92 0.42 5.97 -2.00
N SER A 93 -0.45 6.82 -1.48
CA SER A 93 -0.69 6.96 -0.04
C SER A 93 -2.17 6.87 0.27
N VAL A 94 -2.48 6.46 1.50
CA VAL A 94 -3.85 6.37 2.01
C VAL A 94 -3.91 6.93 3.43
N GLU A 95 -4.99 7.63 3.74
CA GLU A 95 -5.23 8.17 5.08
C GLU A 95 -6.17 7.26 5.87
N TYR A 96 -5.72 6.78 7.02
CA TYR A 96 -6.55 6.02 7.95
C TYR A 96 -6.08 6.25 9.39
N GLY A 97 -6.35 7.45 9.92
CA GLY A 97 -5.83 7.89 11.21
C GLY A 97 -4.34 8.23 11.18
N VAL A 98 -3.60 7.63 10.26
CA VAL A 98 -2.22 7.93 9.94
C VAL A 98 -2.10 7.97 8.42
N SER A 99 -1.06 8.64 7.92
CA SER A 99 -0.74 8.57 6.49
C SER A 99 0.09 7.31 6.25
N ALA A 100 -0.50 6.34 5.55
CA ALA A 100 0.13 5.05 5.30
C ALA A 100 0.55 4.93 3.84
N ASP A 101 1.62 4.18 3.59
CA ASP A 101 2.06 3.88 2.23
C ASP A 101 1.12 2.84 1.63
N ALA A 102 0.40 3.21 0.58
CA ALA A 102 -0.53 2.31 -0.11
C ALA A 102 0.14 1.58 -1.27
N ALA A 103 1.15 2.20 -1.89
CA ALA A 103 1.89 1.61 -3.00
C ALA A 103 3.34 2.10 -3.00
N LEU A 104 4.26 1.20 -3.30
CA LEU A 104 5.68 1.48 -3.46
C LEU A 104 6.14 0.97 -4.82
N ALA A 105 7.06 1.68 -5.45
CA ALA A 105 7.59 1.30 -6.76
C ALA A 105 9.11 1.43 -6.78
N ARG A 106 9.79 0.41 -7.29
CA ARG A 106 11.24 0.38 -7.46
C ARG A 106 11.58 -0.54 -8.61
N ASP A 107 12.23 0.00 -9.64
CA ASP A 107 12.64 -0.76 -10.83
C ASP A 107 11.47 -1.58 -11.40
N ASN A 108 11.58 -2.90 -11.44
CA ASN A 108 10.55 -3.82 -11.95
C ASN A 108 9.59 -4.30 -10.87
N LEU A 109 9.58 -3.65 -9.70
CA LEU A 109 8.73 -4.00 -8.56
C LEU A 109 7.69 -2.92 -8.33
N PHE A 110 6.43 -3.31 -8.27
CA PHE A 110 5.33 -2.48 -7.81
C PHE A 110 4.59 -3.23 -6.71
N ALA A 111 4.46 -2.61 -5.55
CA ALA A 111 3.90 -3.26 -4.37
C ALA A 111 2.75 -2.44 -3.81
N VAL A 112 1.62 -3.09 -3.50
CA VAL A 112 0.41 -2.42 -3.03
C VAL A 112 -0.10 -3.04 -1.74
N GLN A 113 -0.65 -2.20 -0.83
CA GLN A 113 -1.27 -2.65 0.40
C GLN A 113 -2.70 -3.14 0.17
N PHE A 114 -3.41 -2.52 -0.76
CA PHE A 114 -4.77 -2.91 -1.10
C PHE A 114 -4.81 -4.19 -1.94
N HIS A 115 -6.02 -4.71 -2.12
CA HIS A 115 -6.26 -5.90 -2.93
C HIS A 115 -6.85 -5.51 -4.29
N PRO A 116 -6.05 -5.46 -5.37
CA PRO A 116 -6.57 -5.11 -6.70
C PRO A 116 -7.68 -6.06 -7.16
N GLU A 117 -7.54 -7.37 -6.85
CA GLU A 117 -8.52 -8.38 -7.21
C GLU A 117 -9.88 -8.17 -6.54
N LYS A 118 -9.94 -7.35 -5.47
CA LYS A 118 -11.17 -7.00 -4.75
C LYS A 118 -11.59 -5.55 -4.96
N SER A 119 -10.94 -4.84 -5.88
CA SER A 119 -11.10 -3.38 -6.05
C SER A 119 -11.90 -3.01 -7.30
N ALA A 120 -12.77 -3.91 -7.78
CA ALA A 120 -13.66 -3.68 -8.92
C ALA A 120 -12.90 -3.17 -10.17
N ASP A 121 -13.45 -2.19 -10.88
CA ASP A 121 -12.91 -1.74 -12.17
C ASP A 121 -11.50 -1.16 -12.07
N VAL A 122 -11.21 -0.36 -11.05
CA VAL A 122 -9.87 0.24 -10.89
C VAL A 122 -8.83 -0.83 -10.56
N GLY A 123 -9.22 -1.85 -9.79
CA GLY A 123 -8.35 -2.99 -9.49
C GLY A 123 -8.05 -3.82 -10.74
N LEU A 124 -9.08 -4.10 -11.54
CA LEU A 124 -8.90 -4.80 -12.81
C LEU A 124 -8.02 -4.01 -13.78
N ARG A 125 -8.19 -2.69 -13.81
CA ARG A 125 -7.35 -1.83 -14.64
C ARG A 125 -5.89 -1.90 -14.22
N LEU A 126 -5.61 -1.88 -12.93
CA LEU A 126 -4.24 -1.99 -12.41
C LEU A 126 -3.64 -3.33 -12.79
N LEU A 127 -4.38 -4.43 -12.62
CA LEU A 127 -3.90 -5.76 -13.00
C LEU A 127 -3.64 -5.86 -14.50
N LYS A 128 -4.50 -5.29 -15.33
CA LYS A 128 -4.31 -5.23 -16.78
C LYS A 128 -3.05 -4.42 -17.13
N ASN A 129 -2.84 -3.28 -16.47
CA ASN A 129 -1.64 -2.48 -16.66
C ASN A 129 -0.40 -3.30 -16.29
N PHE A 130 -0.45 -4.07 -15.22
CA PHE A 130 0.67 -4.92 -14.81
C PHE A 130 1.01 -5.95 -15.89
N LEU A 131 0.00 -6.59 -16.49
CA LEU A 131 0.23 -7.58 -17.54
C LEU A 131 0.88 -6.99 -18.81
N GLN A 132 0.69 -5.70 -19.05
CA GLN A 132 1.25 -4.98 -20.19
C GLN A 132 2.55 -4.24 -19.86
N TRP A 133 2.93 -4.21 -18.60
CA TRP A 133 4.11 -3.49 -18.11
C TRP A 133 5.38 -4.27 -18.45
N ASN A 134 6.39 -3.56 -18.97
CA ASN A 134 7.67 -4.17 -19.33
C ASN A 134 8.71 -4.13 -18.20
N GLY A 135 8.32 -3.71 -17.01
CA GLY A 135 9.22 -3.62 -15.85
C GLY A 135 10.04 -2.33 -15.79
N GLN A 136 9.73 -1.35 -16.62
CA GLN A 136 10.38 -0.03 -16.65
C GLN A 136 9.39 1.07 -16.29
N CYS A 137 9.87 2.07 -15.56
CA CYS A 137 9.06 3.24 -15.19
C CYS A 137 8.98 4.28 -16.30
#